data_5e181e650c65f77d5735ab19f7caac38
#
_entry.id   5e181e650c65f77d5735ab19f7caac38
#
_cell.length_a   1.000
_cell.length_b   1.000
_cell.length_c   1.000
_cell.angle_alpha   90.00
_cell.angle_beta   90.00
_cell.angle_gamma   90.00
#
_symmetry.space_group_name_H-M   'P 1'
#
loop_
_entity.id
_entity.type
_entity.pdbx_description
1 polymer ?
#
loop_
_entity_poly.entity_id
_entity_poly.type
_entity_poly.pdbx_seq_one_letter_code
_entity_poly.pdbx_strand_id
1 'polypeptide(L)'
;MNVSRIALAGGVAASTVLLLAGTASAHVSVQPQGEAAKGGYAVINFKVPNERDDASTTKLEVNFPTDHPLASVMPQPVPGWDIKVTTSKLAKPLQMHGKTINEAVSKVTWTGGKIEPGRFQQFPLSVGQLPEDADQLVFKAIQTYSNKEVVRWIEEPKEGADEPESPAPVLKLTAAADDAHGAAGADSKSSDSAEKSGETTTASASSSDSEDNTARVLGIVGIVIGVAGVAFGVLAGRRRTT
;
A
#
# COMPACT_ATOMS: atom_id res chain seq x y z
N MET A 1 -0.91 54.79 -8.67
CA MET A 1 -0.93 53.63 -7.73
C MET A 1 -1.17 52.37 -8.55
N ASN A 2 -0.19 51.46 -8.57
CA ASN A 2 -0.17 50.34 -9.53
C ASN A 2 -0.94 49.10 -9.02
N VAL A 3 -2.25 49.07 -9.23
CA VAL A 3 -3.12 47.92 -8.90
C VAL A 3 -2.80 46.67 -9.77
N SER A 4 -2.18 46.86 -10.94
CA SER A 4 -1.85 45.78 -11.87
C SER A 4 -0.78 44.81 -11.36
N ARG A 5 0.10 45.23 -10.45
CA ARG A 5 1.18 44.36 -9.89
C ARG A 5 0.72 43.44 -8.75
N ILE A 6 -0.38 43.78 -8.10
CA ILE A 6 -0.97 42.98 -7.02
C ILE A 6 -1.78 41.80 -7.61
N ALA A 7 -2.43 42.04 -8.75
CA ALA A 7 -3.20 41.01 -9.45
C ALA A 7 -2.31 39.88 -10.01
N LEU A 8 -1.06 40.20 -10.45
CA LEU A 8 -0.14 39.19 -10.98
C LEU A 8 0.43 38.26 -9.90
N ALA A 9 0.70 38.80 -8.70
CA ALA A 9 1.22 38.02 -7.58
C ALA A 9 0.16 37.07 -6.97
N GLY A 10 -1.12 37.48 -6.98
CA GLY A 10 -2.24 36.64 -6.54
C GLY A 10 -2.56 35.50 -7.49
N GLY A 11 -2.40 35.72 -8.80
CA GLY A 11 -2.67 34.71 -9.82
C GLY A 11 -1.67 33.54 -9.83
N VAL A 12 -0.39 33.80 -9.54
CA VAL A 12 0.65 32.76 -9.49
C VAL A 12 0.51 31.90 -8.24
N ALA A 13 0.12 32.48 -7.09
CA ALA A 13 -0.08 31.72 -5.85
C ALA A 13 -1.31 30.80 -5.94
N ALA A 14 -2.39 31.24 -6.59
CA ALA A 14 -3.59 30.43 -6.80
C ALA A 14 -3.34 29.26 -7.77
N SER A 15 -2.52 29.47 -8.80
CA SER A 15 -2.18 28.41 -9.78
C SER A 15 -1.30 27.31 -9.19
N THR A 16 -0.44 27.62 -8.22
CA THR A 16 0.46 26.64 -7.59
C THR A 16 -0.28 25.72 -6.63
N VAL A 17 -1.37 26.18 -6.01
CA VAL A 17 -2.18 25.35 -5.09
C VAL A 17 -3.02 24.32 -5.85
N LEU A 18 -3.47 24.64 -7.06
CA LEU A 18 -4.23 23.69 -7.91
C LEU A 18 -3.37 22.53 -8.44
N LEU A 19 -2.04 22.72 -8.58
CA LEU A 19 -1.13 21.66 -9.05
C LEU A 19 -0.72 20.66 -7.94
N LEU A 20 -1.04 20.95 -6.67
CA LEU A 20 -0.79 20.10 -5.51
C LEU A 20 -2.02 19.31 -5.06
N ALA A 21 -3.16 19.47 -5.70
CA ALA A 21 -4.33 18.63 -5.50
C ALA A 21 -4.01 17.26 -6.11
N GLY A 22 -3.34 16.39 -5.33
CA GLY A 22 -3.19 14.97 -5.68
C GLY A 22 -4.58 14.41 -5.96
N THR A 23 -4.73 13.66 -7.04
CA THR A 23 -5.96 12.95 -7.37
C THR A 23 -6.34 12.10 -6.15
N ALA A 24 -7.47 12.40 -5.53
CA ALA A 24 -8.04 11.51 -4.52
C ALA A 24 -8.31 10.18 -5.23
N SER A 25 -7.51 9.16 -4.91
CA SER A 25 -7.62 7.85 -5.58
C SER A 25 -8.90 7.18 -5.09
N ALA A 26 -9.90 7.30 -5.91
CA ALA A 26 -11.23 6.69 -5.83
C ALA A 26 -11.23 5.19 -6.13
N HIS A 27 -10.12 4.66 -6.57
CA HIS A 27 -10.04 3.35 -7.21
C HIS A 27 -9.77 2.22 -6.20
N VAL A 28 -10.27 1.03 -6.50
CA VAL A 28 -9.82 -0.18 -5.81
C VAL A 28 -8.34 -0.36 -6.09
N SER A 29 -7.54 -0.46 -5.03
CA SER A 29 -6.09 -0.59 -5.13
C SER A 29 -5.59 -1.78 -4.31
N VAL A 30 -4.40 -2.27 -4.62
CA VAL A 30 -3.70 -3.30 -3.85
C VAL A 30 -2.33 -2.79 -3.42
N GLN A 31 -1.99 -3.03 -2.15
CA GLN A 31 -0.70 -2.63 -1.58
C GLN A 31 -0.17 -3.74 -0.67
N PRO A 32 1.13 -4.01 -0.66
CA PRO A 32 1.71 -4.95 0.28
C PRO A 32 1.83 -4.31 1.68
N GLN A 33 1.75 -5.13 2.71
CA GLN A 33 2.23 -4.79 4.05
C GLN A 33 3.70 -5.18 4.13
N GLY A 34 4.59 -4.24 4.01
CA GLY A 34 6.01 -4.49 3.84
C GLY A 34 6.38 -4.73 2.37
N GLU A 35 7.32 -5.62 2.12
CA GLU A 35 7.80 -5.90 0.77
C GLU A 35 7.04 -7.05 0.11
N ALA A 36 6.83 -6.94 -1.21
CA ALA A 36 6.34 -8.01 -2.05
C ALA A 36 7.49 -8.49 -2.95
N ALA A 37 8.46 -9.20 -2.36
CA ALA A 37 9.64 -9.68 -3.07
C ALA A 37 9.33 -10.88 -3.97
N LYS A 38 9.91 -10.91 -5.17
CA LYS A 38 9.84 -12.04 -6.10
C LYS A 38 10.28 -13.33 -5.39
N GLY A 39 9.60 -14.44 -5.65
CA GLY A 39 9.86 -15.73 -5.00
C GLY A 39 9.41 -15.83 -3.54
N GLY A 40 9.01 -14.73 -2.91
CA GLY A 40 8.65 -14.63 -1.51
C GLY A 40 7.16 -14.79 -1.21
N TYR A 41 6.81 -14.50 0.04
CA TYR A 41 5.43 -14.40 0.53
C TYR A 41 5.17 -12.97 0.99
N ALA A 42 3.94 -12.51 0.81
CA ALA A 42 3.54 -11.18 1.25
C ALA A 42 2.13 -11.17 1.84
N VAL A 43 1.88 -10.24 2.74
CA VAL A 43 0.50 -9.84 3.06
C VAL A 43 0.17 -8.66 2.18
N ILE A 44 -0.90 -8.77 1.40
CA ILE A 44 -1.39 -7.70 0.53
C ILE A 44 -2.77 -7.25 0.97
N ASN A 45 -3.06 -5.96 0.81
CA ASN A 45 -4.36 -5.37 1.15
C ASN A 45 -5.04 -4.81 -0.08
N PHE A 46 -6.24 -5.28 -0.37
CA PHE A 46 -7.14 -4.58 -1.28
C PHE A 46 -7.88 -3.49 -0.51
N LYS A 47 -7.61 -2.22 -0.84
CA LYS A 47 -8.36 -1.08 -0.34
C LYS A 47 -9.51 -0.80 -1.30
N VAL A 48 -10.72 -0.88 -0.80
CA VAL A 48 -11.96 -0.69 -1.57
C VAL A 48 -12.70 0.52 -1.02
N PRO A 49 -12.64 1.66 -1.68
CA PRO A 49 -13.42 2.83 -1.33
C PRO A 49 -14.87 2.71 -1.82
N ASN A 50 -15.77 3.39 -1.16
CA ASN A 50 -17.13 3.61 -1.65
C ASN A 50 -17.37 5.10 -1.87
N GLU A 51 -17.57 5.47 -3.11
CA GLU A 51 -17.77 6.84 -3.56
C GLU A 51 -19.18 7.11 -4.06
N ARG A 52 -20.10 6.17 -3.83
CA ARG A 52 -21.52 6.40 -4.07
C ARG A 52 -22.15 7.08 -2.85
N ASP A 53 -22.90 8.15 -3.09
CA ASP A 53 -23.56 8.88 -2.01
C ASP A 53 -24.78 8.17 -1.45
N ASP A 54 -25.41 7.29 -2.26
CA ASP A 54 -26.71 6.67 -2.00
C ASP A 54 -26.68 5.14 -1.92
N ALA A 55 -25.54 4.50 -2.14
CA ALA A 55 -25.42 3.05 -2.15
C ALA A 55 -24.20 2.56 -1.40
N SER A 56 -24.35 1.47 -0.65
CA SER A 56 -23.24 0.79 0.03
C SER A 56 -22.65 -0.30 -0.85
N THR A 57 -21.33 -0.51 -0.79
CA THR A 57 -20.72 -1.71 -1.38
C THR A 57 -21.12 -2.93 -0.55
N THR A 58 -21.66 -3.95 -1.20
CA THR A 58 -22.17 -5.18 -0.53
C THR A 58 -21.43 -6.44 -0.94
N LYS A 59 -20.61 -6.38 -2.01
CA LYS A 59 -19.83 -7.52 -2.49
C LYS A 59 -18.55 -7.02 -3.15
N LEU A 60 -17.47 -7.75 -2.89
CA LEU A 60 -16.21 -7.64 -3.61
C LEU A 60 -15.82 -9.01 -4.17
N GLU A 61 -15.40 -9.07 -5.42
CA GLU A 61 -14.74 -10.24 -6.03
C GLU A 61 -13.38 -9.81 -6.54
N VAL A 62 -12.34 -10.54 -6.16
CA VAL A 62 -10.98 -10.35 -6.70
C VAL A 62 -10.60 -11.59 -7.47
N ASN A 63 -10.35 -11.43 -8.77
CA ASN A 63 -9.85 -12.48 -9.63
C ASN A 63 -8.33 -12.38 -9.74
N PHE A 64 -7.66 -13.52 -9.61
CA PHE A 64 -6.21 -13.64 -9.64
C PHE A 64 -5.71 -13.89 -11.06
N PRO A 65 -4.50 -13.40 -11.40
CA PRO A 65 -3.92 -13.63 -12.73
C PRO A 65 -3.70 -15.13 -12.97
N THR A 66 -4.08 -15.58 -14.15
CA THR A 66 -3.98 -17.00 -14.56
C THR A 66 -2.64 -17.34 -15.19
N ASP A 67 -1.92 -16.35 -15.66
CA ASP A 67 -0.56 -16.43 -16.22
C ASP A 67 0.51 -16.54 -15.13
N HIS A 68 0.26 -15.94 -13.95
CA HIS A 68 1.10 -16.04 -12.75
C HIS A 68 0.27 -16.53 -11.57
N PRO A 69 -0.16 -17.81 -11.56
CA PRO A 69 -1.02 -18.34 -10.52
C PRO A 69 -0.30 -18.43 -9.18
N LEU A 70 -0.99 -18.03 -8.11
CA LEU A 70 -0.47 -18.10 -6.76
C LEU A 70 -0.87 -19.42 -6.09
N ALA A 71 0.12 -20.16 -5.62
CA ALA A 71 -0.11 -21.48 -5.02
C ALA A 71 -0.76 -21.38 -3.63
N SER A 72 -0.60 -20.27 -2.93
CA SER A 72 -1.22 -20.01 -1.63
C SER A 72 -1.88 -18.64 -1.62
N VAL A 73 -3.15 -18.61 -1.25
CA VAL A 73 -3.92 -17.37 -1.00
C VAL A 73 -4.80 -17.62 0.22
N MET A 74 -4.50 -16.94 1.30
CA MET A 74 -5.20 -17.08 2.57
C MET A 74 -5.82 -15.73 2.98
N PRO A 75 -7.16 -15.58 2.88
CA PRO A 75 -7.83 -14.36 3.32
C PRO A 75 -7.81 -14.23 4.84
N GLN A 76 -7.54 -13.03 5.32
CA GLN A 76 -7.78 -12.69 6.72
C GLN A 76 -9.30 -12.51 6.93
N PRO A 77 -9.89 -13.04 8.02
CA PRO A 77 -11.26 -12.76 8.38
C PRO A 77 -11.51 -11.25 8.54
N VAL A 78 -12.56 -10.75 7.91
CA VAL A 78 -13.00 -9.36 8.04
C VAL A 78 -14.35 -9.34 8.73
N PRO A 79 -14.51 -8.64 9.88
CA PRO A 79 -15.76 -8.62 10.62
C PRO A 79 -16.96 -8.20 9.76
N GLY A 80 -18.03 -8.99 9.81
CA GLY A 80 -19.25 -8.77 9.04
C GLY A 80 -19.19 -9.22 7.58
N TRP A 81 -18.07 -9.82 7.11
CA TRP A 81 -17.93 -10.33 5.76
C TRP A 81 -17.76 -11.85 5.74
N ASP A 82 -18.56 -12.50 4.91
CA ASP A 82 -18.39 -13.90 4.54
C ASP A 82 -17.39 -14.01 3.41
N ILE A 83 -16.47 -14.99 3.50
CA ILE A 83 -15.38 -15.15 2.55
C ILE A 83 -15.52 -16.49 1.83
N LYS A 84 -15.47 -16.45 0.50
CA LYS A 84 -15.42 -17.64 -0.33
C LYS A 84 -14.16 -17.62 -1.20
N VAL A 85 -13.32 -18.64 -1.04
CA VAL A 85 -12.17 -18.90 -1.91
C VAL A 85 -12.59 -19.89 -2.98
N THR A 86 -12.28 -19.58 -4.24
CA THR A 86 -12.55 -20.45 -5.40
C THR A 86 -11.21 -20.83 -6.04
N THR A 87 -11.00 -22.11 -6.25
CA THR A 87 -9.84 -22.66 -6.98
C THR A 87 -10.24 -23.07 -8.40
N SER A 88 -9.26 -23.10 -9.28
CA SER A 88 -9.41 -23.65 -10.63
C SER A 88 -8.17 -24.46 -11.02
N LYS A 89 -8.37 -25.40 -11.95
CA LYS A 89 -7.28 -26.20 -12.51
C LYS A 89 -6.32 -25.31 -13.29
N LEU A 90 -5.02 -25.54 -13.09
CA LEU A 90 -3.97 -24.88 -13.84
C LEU A 90 -3.80 -25.51 -15.20
N ALA A 91 -3.59 -24.68 -16.22
CA ALA A 91 -3.23 -25.16 -17.57
C ALA A 91 -1.84 -25.83 -17.58
N LYS A 92 -0.93 -25.34 -16.74
CA LYS A 92 0.39 -25.93 -16.48
C LYS A 92 0.55 -26.10 -14.96
N PRO A 93 0.87 -27.32 -14.49
CA PRO A 93 1.16 -27.54 -13.08
C PRO A 93 2.33 -26.70 -12.59
N LEU A 94 2.24 -26.18 -11.37
CA LEU A 94 3.35 -25.50 -10.67
C LEU A 94 4.16 -26.52 -9.85
N GLN A 95 5.45 -26.30 -9.77
CA GLN A 95 6.32 -27.01 -8.83
C GLN A 95 6.60 -26.11 -7.64
N MET A 96 6.23 -26.53 -6.43
CA MET A 96 6.45 -25.78 -5.22
C MET A 96 6.91 -26.70 -4.08
N HIS A 97 8.08 -26.44 -3.54
CA HIS A 97 8.68 -27.25 -2.45
C HIS A 97 8.66 -28.76 -2.75
N GLY A 98 8.97 -29.14 -3.99
CA GLY A 98 8.99 -30.54 -4.42
C GLY A 98 7.61 -31.19 -4.62
N LYS A 99 6.53 -30.42 -4.54
CA LYS A 99 5.16 -30.87 -4.80
C LYS A 99 4.62 -30.28 -6.09
N THR A 100 3.87 -31.08 -6.82
CA THR A 100 3.13 -30.62 -8.03
C THR A 100 1.79 -30.06 -7.60
N ILE A 101 1.56 -28.79 -7.90
CA ILE A 101 0.30 -28.07 -7.68
C ILE A 101 -0.47 -28.01 -8.99
N ASN A 102 -1.65 -28.62 -9.03
CA ASN A 102 -2.50 -28.70 -10.22
C ASN A 102 -3.67 -27.70 -10.19
N GLU A 103 -3.92 -27.07 -9.04
CA GLU A 103 -5.00 -26.11 -8.84
C GLU A 103 -4.46 -24.91 -8.07
N ALA A 104 -4.93 -23.71 -8.41
CA ALA A 104 -4.62 -22.51 -7.69
C ALA A 104 -5.89 -21.68 -7.42
N VAL A 105 -5.80 -20.73 -6.51
CA VAL A 105 -6.90 -19.81 -6.25
C VAL A 105 -7.08 -18.91 -7.46
N SER A 106 -8.28 -18.95 -8.03
CA SER A 106 -8.67 -18.11 -9.16
C SER A 106 -9.48 -16.90 -8.74
N LYS A 107 -10.18 -16.97 -7.59
CA LYS A 107 -11.01 -15.88 -7.11
C LYS A 107 -11.22 -15.96 -5.60
N VAL A 108 -11.25 -14.78 -4.95
CA VAL A 108 -11.77 -14.60 -3.60
C VAL A 108 -12.97 -13.66 -3.66
N THR A 109 -14.04 -14.02 -2.96
CA THR A 109 -15.29 -13.26 -2.90
C THR A 109 -15.62 -12.93 -1.45
N TRP A 110 -15.96 -11.68 -1.17
CA TRP A 110 -16.46 -11.20 0.11
C TRP A 110 -17.90 -10.73 -0.06
N THR A 111 -18.80 -11.18 0.83
CA THR A 111 -20.24 -10.85 0.84
C THR A 111 -20.73 -10.68 2.27
N GLY A 112 -21.97 -10.21 2.44
CA GLY A 112 -22.61 -10.09 3.74
C GLY A 112 -22.34 -8.80 4.51
N GLY A 113 -21.21 -8.15 4.23
CA GLY A 113 -20.83 -6.88 4.84
C GLY A 113 -21.33 -5.66 4.07
N LYS A 114 -20.92 -4.48 4.55
CA LYS A 114 -21.21 -3.19 3.93
C LYS A 114 -20.02 -2.25 4.02
N ILE A 115 -19.73 -1.54 2.93
CA ILE A 115 -18.93 -0.32 2.96
C ILE A 115 -19.90 0.83 2.72
N GLU A 116 -20.15 1.61 3.74
CA GLU A 116 -21.05 2.76 3.70
C GLU A 116 -20.49 3.88 2.79
N PRO A 117 -21.32 4.79 2.28
CA PRO A 117 -20.88 5.97 1.54
C PRO A 117 -19.76 6.75 2.24
N GLY A 118 -18.78 7.20 1.48
CA GLY A 118 -17.63 7.97 1.98
C GLY A 118 -16.67 7.19 2.89
N ARG A 119 -16.79 5.85 2.93
CA ARG A 119 -15.89 4.96 3.70
C ARG A 119 -15.11 4.04 2.78
N PHE A 120 -14.10 3.39 3.33
CA PHE A 120 -13.38 2.32 2.67
C PHE A 120 -13.25 1.10 3.59
N GLN A 121 -13.02 -0.06 2.99
CA GLN A 121 -12.69 -1.30 3.69
C GLN A 121 -11.38 -1.86 3.13
N GLN A 122 -10.58 -2.46 4.00
CA GLN A 122 -9.43 -3.26 3.61
C GLN A 122 -9.76 -4.74 3.67
N PHE A 123 -9.26 -5.49 2.67
CA PHE A 123 -9.41 -6.94 2.55
C PHE A 123 -8.02 -7.58 2.46
N PRO A 124 -7.43 -7.97 3.60
CA PRO A 124 -6.08 -8.52 3.62
C PRO A 124 -6.03 -9.97 3.14
N LEU A 125 -4.96 -10.31 2.42
CA LEU A 125 -4.64 -11.66 1.96
C LEU A 125 -3.18 -11.95 2.23
N SER A 126 -2.87 -13.11 2.82
CA SER A 126 -1.53 -13.66 2.78
C SER A 126 -1.38 -14.46 1.49
N VAL A 127 -0.40 -14.11 0.67
CA VAL A 127 -0.19 -14.68 -0.66
C VAL A 127 1.23 -15.19 -0.85
N GLY A 128 1.40 -16.20 -1.69
CA GLY A 128 2.70 -16.74 -2.08
C GLY A 128 2.59 -18.09 -2.79
N GLN A 129 3.64 -18.57 -3.37
CA GLN A 129 4.90 -17.88 -3.68
C GLN A 129 4.66 -16.85 -4.78
N LEU A 130 5.22 -15.64 -4.62
CA LEU A 130 5.14 -14.62 -5.66
C LEU A 130 6.01 -15.04 -6.86
N PRO A 131 5.63 -14.72 -8.11
CA PRO A 131 6.40 -15.10 -9.28
C PRO A 131 7.79 -14.46 -9.28
N GLU A 132 8.77 -15.17 -9.79
CA GLU A 132 10.14 -14.69 -9.97
C GLU A 132 10.33 -13.96 -11.30
N ASP A 133 9.50 -14.31 -12.28
CA ASP A 133 9.57 -13.89 -13.68
C ASP A 133 8.61 -12.74 -14.04
N ALA A 134 7.94 -12.13 -13.06
CA ALA A 134 7.07 -10.98 -13.26
C ALA A 134 7.53 -9.78 -12.44
N ASP A 135 7.32 -8.56 -12.95
CA ASP A 135 7.59 -7.33 -12.23
C ASP A 135 6.36 -6.81 -11.48
N GLN A 136 5.18 -7.35 -11.81
CA GLN A 136 3.91 -6.97 -11.21
C GLN A 136 2.87 -8.07 -11.39
N LEU A 137 1.86 -8.05 -10.52
CA LEU A 137 0.63 -8.84 -10.66
C LEU A 137 -0.55 -7.90 -10.88
N VAL A 138 -1.33 -8.18 -11.92
CA VAL A 138 -2.56 -7.44 -12.23
C VAL A 138 -3.75 -8.25 -11.77
N PHE A 139 -4.55 -7.70 -10.87
CA PHE A 139 -5.78 -8.31 -10.39
C PHE A 139 -6.99 -7.68 -11.07
N LYS A 140 -8.09 -8.42 -11.15
CA LYS A 140 -9.36 -7.88 -11.66
C LYS A 140 -10.36 -7.88 -10.51
N ALA A 141 -10.76 -6.69 -10.06
CA ALA A 141 -11.72 -6.56 -8.97
C ALA A 141 -13.10 -6.16 -9.49
N ILE A 142 -14.14 -6.74 -8.89
CA ILE A 142 -15.54 -6.45 -9.22
C ILE A 142 -16.23 -6.03 -7.94
N GLN A 143 -16.70 -4.80 -7.91
CA GLN A 143 -17.39 -4.19 -6.76
C GLN A 143 -18.87 -4.09 -7.08
N THR A 144 -19.72 -4.63 -6.19
CA THR A 144 -21.18 -4.57 -6.33
C THR A 144 -21.77 -3.74 -5.21
N TYR A 145 -22.68 -2.86 -5.57
CA TYR A 145 -23.39 -1.96 -4.67
C TYR A 145 -24.79 -2.47 -4.31
N SER A 146 -25.36 -1.92 -3.27
CA SER A 146 -26.71 -2.28 -2.77
C SER A 146 -27.84 -1.97 -3.77
N ASN A 147 -27.65 -0.97 -4.63
CA ASN A 147 -28.53 -0.62 -5.75
C ASN A 147 -28.36 -1.53 -6.98
N LYS A 148 -27.55 -2.60 -6.89
CA LYS A 148 -27.20 -3.55 -7.95
C LYS A 148 -26.26 -3.02 -9.04
N GLU A 149 -25.74 -1.81 -8.88
CA GLU A 149 -24.65 -1.30 -9.72
C GLU A 149 -23.41 -2.18 -9.55
N VAL A 150 -22.67 -2.38 -10.64
CA VAL A 150 -21.44 -3.17 -10.66
C VAL A 150 -20.35 -2.39 -11.35
N VAL A 151 -19.29 -2.06 -10.61
CA VAL A 151 -18.07 -1.47 -11.16
C VAL A 151 -17.02 -2.55 -11.35
N ARG A 152 -16.38 -2.54 -12.52
CA ARG A 152 -15.36 -3.50 -12.92
C ARG A 152 -14.00 -2.84 -13.02
N TRP A 153 -13.19 -2.98 -12.01
CA TRP A 153 -11.81 -2.52 -11.92
C TRP A 153 -10.90 -3.52 -12.65
N ILE A 154 -10.86 -3.44 -13.98
CA ILE A 154 -10.23 -4.46 -14.84
C ILE A 154 -9.40 -3.87 -15.98
N GLU A 155 -9.40 -2.55 -16.14
CA GLU A 155 -8.68 -1.88 -17.21
C GLU A 155 -7.19 -1.81 -16.87
N GLU A 156 -6.36 -2.42 -17.69
CA GLU A 156 -4.92 -2.45 -17.45
C GLU A 156 -4.30 -1.08 -17.77
N PRO A 157 -3.65 -0.42 -16.77
CA PRO A 157 -2.96 0.84 -17.00
C PRO A 157 -1.86 0.67 -18.05
N LYS A 158 -1.77 1.59 -19.01
CA LYS A 158 -0.72 1.58 -20.03
C LYS A 158 0.25 2.72 -19.73
N GLU A 159 1.54 2.41 -19.79
CA GLU A 159 2.59 3.41 -19.58
C GLU A 159 2.47 4.54 -20.61
N GLY A 160 2.47 5.79 -20.13
CA GLY A 160 2.36 6.99 -20.98
C GLY A 160 0.97 7.31 -21.52
N ALA A 161 -0.07 6.56 -21.15
CA ALA A 161 -1.47 6.88 -21.44
C ALA A 161 -2.15 7.53 -20.20
N ASP A 162 -3.29 8.18 -20.44
CA ASP A 162 -4.15 8.66 -19.35
C ASP A 162 -4.62 7.48 -18.48
N GLU A 163 -4.81 7.73 -17.18
CA GLU A 163 -5.32 6.73 -16.25
C GLU A 163 -6.73 6.29 -16.68
N PRO A 164 -7.01 4.97 -16.78
CA PRO A 164 -8.34 4.48 -17.13
C PRO A 164 -9.39 4.88 -16.09
N GLU A 165 -10.66 4.86 -16.45
CA GLU A 165 -11.77 5.15 -15.53
C GLU A 165 -11.90 4.10 -14.44
N SER A 166 -11.66 2.82 -14.77
CA SER A 166 -11.77 1.69 -13.83
C SER A 166 -10.50 0.81 -13.85
N PRO A 167 -9.35 1.36 -13.39
CA PRO A 167 -8.06 0.67 -13.48
C PRO A 167 -8.05 -0.60 -12.65
N ALA A 168 -7.42 -1.65 -13.19
CA ALA A 168 -7.15 -2.89 -12.49
C ALA A 168 -6.15 -2.66 -11.35
N PRO A 169 -6.37 -3.22 -10.14
CA PRO A 169 -5.39 -3.17 -9.07
C PRO A 169 -4.08 -3.86 -9.46
N VAL A 170 -2.95 -3.15 -9.36
CA VAL A 170 -1.61 -3.64 -9.71
C VAL A 170 -0.73 -3.71 -8.47
N LEU A 171 -0.21 -4.90 -8.18
CA LEU A 171 0.82 -5.13 -7.16
C LEU A 171 2.19 -5.15 -7.84
N LYS A 172 3.02 -4.17 -7.56
CA LYS A 172 4.42 -4.16 -7.99
C LYS A 172 5.23 -5.10 -7.12
N LEU A 173 6.12 -5.89 -7.74
CA LEU A 173 7.03 -6.79 -7.06
C LEU A 173 8.42 -6.17 -6.97
N THR A 174 9.06 -6.32 -5.81
CA THR A 174 10.46 -5.94 -5.62
C THR A 174 11.39 -7.08 -6.03
N ALA A 175 12.68 -6.77 -6.20
CA ALA A 175 13.67 -7.80 -6.45
C ALA A 175 13.61 -8.90 -5.37
N ALA A 176 14.00 -10.13 -5.73
CA ALA A 176 14.12 -11.19 -4.74
C ALA A 176 15.01 -10.73 -3.59
N ALA A 177 14.63 -11.03 -2.35
CA ALA A 177 15.51 -10.78 -1.22
C ALA A 177 16.77 -11.64 -1.43
N ASP A 178 17.95 -11.02 -1.40
CA ASP A 178 19.20 -11.77 -1.37
C ASP A 178 19.14 -12.72 -0.17
N ASP A 179 19.41 -14.02 -0.40
CA ASP A 179 19.41 -15.07 0.62
C ASP A 179 20.46 -14.78 1.72
N ALA A 180 20.14 -13.86 2.63
CA ALA A 180 20.89 -13.60 3.84
C ALA A 180 20.71 -14.73 4.89
N HIS A 181 20.20 -15.89 4.50
CA HIS A 181 20.03 -17.09 5.34
C HIS A 181 21.03 -18.21 5.06
N GLY A 182 22.24 -17.85 4.66
CA GLY A 182 23.34 -18.80 4.53
C GLY A 182 24.42 -18.54 5.56
N ALA A 183 24.17 -18.75 6.87
CA ALA A 183 25.19 -19.13 7.86
C ALA A 183 24.65 -19.05 9.31
N ALA A 184 23.82 -20.00 9.70
CA ALA A 184 23.67 -20.36 11.11
C ALA A 184 23.30 -21.85 11.20
N GLY A 185 24.25 -22.68 10.81
CA GLY A 185 24.20 -24.12 10.96
C GLY A 185 25.45 -24.61 11.69
N ALA A 186 25.22 -25.18 12.85
CA ALA A 186 26.12 -26.07 13.58
C ALA A 186 27.30 -25.45 14.34
N ASP A 187 27.11 -25.24 15.64
CA ASP A 187 27.91 -25.97 16.64
C ASP A 187 27.23 -25.90 18.00
N SER A 188 26.43 -26.95 18.28
CA SER A 188 25.98 -27.26 19.62
C SER A 188 27.03 -28.15 20.24
N LYS A 189 27.96 -27.59 21.01
CA LYS A 189 28.70 -28.34 22.02
C LYS A 189 28.17 -28.00 23.40
N SER A 190 27.49 -28.96 23.97
CA SER A 190 27.13 -29.01 25.37
C SER A 190 28.37 -28.87 26.25
N SER A 191 28.28 -28.06 27.29
CA SER A 191 29.01 -28.19 28.53
C SER A 191 28.17 -27.68 29.68
N ASP A 192 27.87 -28.58 30.52
CA ASP A 192 27.28 -28.55 31.85
C ASP A 192 28.07 -27.63 32.80
N SER A 193 27.40 -26.86 33.65
CA SER A 193 27.64 -26.66 35.08
C SER A 193 27.01 -25.38 35.66
N ALA A 194 26.03 -25.62 36.49
CA ALA A 194 25.77 -25.10 37.84
C ALA A 194 25.88 -23.61 38.19
N GLU A 195 24.71 -23.13 38.65
CA GLU A 195 24.46 -22.31 39.85
C GLU A 195 25.19 -20.96 40.08
N LYS A 196 24.45 -19.87 40.17
CA LYS A 196 24.06 -19.18 41.41
C LYS A 196 23.54 -17.76 41.15
N SER A 197 22.40 -17.51 41.75
CA SER A 197 21.81 -16.27 42.30
C SER A 197 22.46 -14.90 42.02
N GLY A 198 21.62 -13.94 41.78
CA GLY A 198 21.83 -12.58 42.26
C GLY A 198 21.31 -11.45 41.34
N GLU A 199 20.07 -11.02 41.58
CA GLU A 199 19.59 -9.66 41.75
C GLU A 199 20.05 -8.50 40.82
N THR A 200 19.03 -7.89 40.23
CA THR A 200 18.71 -6.47 40.16
C THR A 200 19.37 -5.58 39.10
N THR A 201 18.45 -5.01 38.35
CA THR A 201 18.31 -3.67 37.76
C THR A 201 18.99 -3.31 36.47
N THR A 202 18.13 -2.70 35.76
CA THR A 202 18.17 -1.53 34.87
C THR A 202 18.15 -1.81 33.37
N ALA A 203 16.99 -1.40 32.84
CA ALA A 203 16.74 -1.19 31.43
C ALA A 203 17.77 -0.22 30.83
N SER A 204 18.34 -0.59 29.71
CA SER A 204 18.96 0.36 28.79
C SER A 204 18.38 0.10 27.40
N ALA A 205 17.50 1.02 27.01
CA ALA A 205 17.04 1.14 25.65
C ALA A 205 18.21 1.62 24.77
N SER A 206 18.64 0.80 23.85
CA SER A 206 19.51 1.23 22.76
C SER A 206 18.65 1.68 21.59
N SER A 207 18.51 2.98 21.45
CA SER A 207 17.95 3.66 20.30
C SER A 207 18.89 3.51 19.10
N SER A 208 18.38 2.98 18.01
CA SER A 208 19.02 3.00 16.70
C SER A 208 18.83 4.39 16.06
N ASP A 209 19.87 5.23 16.17
CA ASP A 209 19.96 6.59 15.61
C ASP A 209 20.45 6.55 14.16
N SER A 210 19.61 6.39 13.18
CA SER A 210 20.02 6.69 11.80
C SER A 210 18.94 7.22 10.84
N GLU A 211 17.67 7.23 11.22
CA GLU A 211 16.60 7.74 10.32
C GLU A 211 16.08 9.14 10.71
N ASP A 212 16.40 9.64 11.90
CA ASP A 212 15.82 10.86 12.44
C ASP A 212 16.53 12.17 12.00
N ASN A 213 17.72 12.07 11.43
CA ASN A 213 18.51 13.24 11.02
C ASN A 213 17.92 13.97 9.80
N THR A 214 17.34 13.26 8.86
CA THR A 214 16.75 13.87 7.65
C THR A 214 15.48 14.66 8.01
N ALA A 215 14.65 14.12 8.90
CA ALA A 215 13.45 14.81 9.36
C ALA A 215 13.78 16.06 10.17
N ARG A 216 14.83 16.01 11.01
CA ARG A 216 15.32 17.16 11.79
C ARG A 216 15.90 18.24 10.90
N VAL A 217 16.69 17.90 9.88
CA VAL A 217 17.25 18.85 8.92
C VAL A 217 16.14 19.54 8.12
N LEU A 218 15.15 18.81 7.63
CA LEU A 218 14.00 19.37 6.92
C LEU A 218 13.16 20.29 7.82
N GLY A 219 13.00 19.93 9.09
CA GLY A 219 12.29 20.76 10.08
C GLY A 219 13.00 22.10 10.34
N ILE A 220 14.32 22.10 10.50
CA ILE A 220 15.13 23.31 10.72
C ILE A 220 15.08 24.23 9.49
N VAL A 221 15.20 23.67 8.28
CA VAL A 221 15.11 24.45 7.03
C VAL A 221 13.74 25.10 6.89
N GLY A 222 12.64 24.39 7.22
CA GLY A 222 11.29 24.93 7.19
C GLY A 222 11.11 26.11 8.17
N ILE A 223 11.64 26.02 9.39
CA ILE A 223 11.56 27.08 10.39
C ILE A 223 12.34 28.33 9.93
N VAL A 224 13.54 28.16 9.37
CA VAL A 224 14.36 29.28 8.88
C VAL A 224 13.66 30.03 7.74
N ILE A 225 13.05 29.30 6.78
CA ILE A 225 12.30 29.93 5.68
C ILE A 225 11.05 30.64 6.21
N GLY A 226 10.35 30.04 7.20
CA GLY A 226 9.17 30.64 7.83
C GLY A 226 9.49 31.95 8.55
N VAL A 227 10.55 31.98 9.35
CA VAL A 227 11.00 33.22 10.06
C VAL A 227 11.44 34.30 9.09
N ALA A 228 12.17 33.96 8.02
CA ALA A 228 12.58 34.90 6.98
C ALA A 228 11.36 35.49 6.25
N GLY A 229 10.34 34.68 5.97
CA GLY A 229 9.07 35.14 5.34
C GLY A 229 8.30 36.11 6.21
N VAL A 230 8.19 35.86 7.52
CA VAL A 230 7.54 36.76 8.48
C VAL A 230 8.32 38.08 8.63
N ALA A 231 9.64 38.01 8.73
CA ALA A 231 10.49 39.21 8.85
C ALA A 231 10.35 40.11 7.58
N PHE A 232 10.36 39.50 6.42
CA PHE A 232 10.18 40.23 5.15
C PHE A 232 8.78 40.84 5.04
N GLY A 233 7.74 40.15 5.47
CA GLY A 233 6.34 40.62 5.48
C GLY A 233 6.18 41.84 6.40
N VAL A 234 6.76 41.83 7.60
CA VAL A 234 6.72 42.93 8.55
C VAL A 234 7.48 44.14 8.02
N LEU A 235 8.67 43.94 7.44
CA LEU A 235 9.46 45.03 6.86
C LEU A 235 8.77 45.70 5.66
N ALA A 236 8.15 44.91 4.80
CA ALA A 236 7.42 45.39 3.65
C ALA A 236 6.13 46.17 4.05
N GLY A 237 5.47 45.72 5.13
CA GLY A 237 4.31 46.43 5.71
C GLY A 237 4.64 47.77 6.30
N ARG A 238 5.79 47.92 7.00
CA ARG A 238 6.24 49.15 7.62
C ARG A 238 6.61 50.27 6.63
N ARG A 239 6.99 49.93 5.41
CA ARG A 239 7.33 50.92 4.37
C ARG A 239 6.09 51.57 3.67
N ARG A 240 4.88 51.20 4.07
CA ARG A 240 3.62 51.71 3.48
C ARG A 240 2.90 52.74 4.37
N THR A 241 3.45 53.10 5.51
CA THR A 241 2.86 54.01 6.50
C THR A 241 3.66 55.32 6.67
N THR A 242 4.40 55.74 5.66
CA THR A 242 5.01 57.08 5.58
C THR A 242 4.69 57.73 4.24
#